data_9376abe91d08a3c5677e0eccc37a8fa6
#
_entry.id   9376abe91d08a3c5677e0eccc37a8fa6
#
_cell.length_a   1.000
_cell.length_b   1.000
_cell.length_c   1.000
_cell.angle_alpha   90.00
_cell.angle_beta   90.00
_cell.angle_gamma   90.00
#
_symmetry.space_group_name_H-M   'P 1'
#
loop_
_entity.id
_entity.type
_entity.pdbx_description
1 polymer ?
#
loop_
_entity_poly.entity_id
_entity_poly.type
_entity_poly.pdbx_seq_one_letter_code
_entity_poly.pdbx_strand_id
1 'polypeptide(L)'
;MKTVQLGTTEQLRDSARRARKQVKGRVPDVQALVAVRSLLGQAPLNGYPRDGLIEHLHVLQDAHGALHKSHLVALAQLMRLSLSQVYEVASFYHHFHILDEGQAAPRLNLRVCDGLSCSMAGADALFDQLQAQVDPGVQVLRAPCVGRCETAPVAVVHQRTVVHASVDTVKACVAAGASPQAPVPPPAWPQAPQAWCEPAHPQAVGLDAYRADGGYRLLADVVAGRVDTESVLLTMESSGLRGLGGAGFPAGRKWRIVRDQPGPRYMAINIDEGEPGTFKDRVYLERDPHRFLEGALLAAQVVGCERIYIYLRDEYHGCRATLTQAMTELQAQPPCALPHMELRRGAGAYICGEESAMLESIEGRRGEPRLRPPYIAEKGLWGKPTLAHNFETLYWVRDIVERGAALFSQQGRHGRTGWRSFSVSGRVSEPGVKLAPAGITLRELIDEYCGGMAPGHRLYAYLPGGASGGILPARLADVPLDFDTLQAHGCFIGSAAIVVLGHNDRARDAALNVIQFFAHESCGQCTPCRVGTDKAAALMQAPVWDAATLKDLAQVMGDASICGLGQAAPNPIQCVLKYFPHEVGASPEEAA
;
A
#
# COMPACT_ATOMS: atom_id res chain seq x y z
N MET A 1 -29.04 57.51 24.64
CA MET A 1 -28.87 56.09 25.00
C MET A 1 -29.93 55.29 24.24
N LYS A 2 -29.58 54.49 23.25
CA LYS A 2 -30.52 53.59 22.57
C LYS A 2 -30.61 52.31 23.39
N THR A 3 -31.81 52.08 23.95
CA THR A 3 -32.14 50.87 24.69
C THR A 3 -32.14 49.68 23.74
N VAL A 4 -31.22 48.73 23.94
CA VAL A 4 -31.20 47.45 23.20
C VAL A 4 -32.29 46.58 23.81
N GLN A 5 -33.39 46.37 23.08
CA GLN A 5 -34.39 45.37 23.44
C GLN A 5 -33.79 43.97 23.23
N LEU A 6 -33.48 43.29 24.30
CA LEU A 6 -33.12 41.87 24.29
C LEU A 6 -34.40 41.07 23.99
N GLY A 7 -34.41 40.32 22.90
CA GLY A 7 -35.51 39.42 22.54
C GLY A 7 -35.75 38.36 23.62
N THR A 8 -36.95 37.76 23.62
CA THR A 8 -37.30 36.68 24.55
C THR A 8 -36.35 35.47 24.38
N THR A 9 -36.21 34.65 25.42
CA THR A 9 -35.37 33.44 25.41
C THR A 9 -35.72 32.50 24.24
N GLU A 10 -36.96 32.50 23.81
CA GLU A 10 -37.49 31.74 22.67
C GLU A 10 -37.01 32.33 21.33
N GLN A 11 -37.06 33.65 21.18
CA GLN A 11 -36.54 34.36 20.00
C GLN A 11 -35.02 34.22 19.87
N LEU A 12 -34.29 34.19 20.98
CA LEU A 12 -32.85 33.94 21.01
C LEU A 12 -32.53 32.48 20.66
N ARG A 13 -33.34 31.51 21.12
CA ARG A 13 -33.23 30.10 20.75
C ARG A 13 -33.54 29.87 19.27
N ASP A 14 -34.56 30.52 18.73
CA ASP A 14 -34.93 30.42 17.32
C ASP A 14 -33.92 31.11 16.41
N SER A 15 -33.36 32.26 16.80
CA SER A 15 -32.28 32.90 16.05
C SER A 15 -31.01 32.07 16.11
N ALA A 16 -30.66 31.43 17.24
CA ALA A 16 -29.56 30.50 17.36
C ALA A 16 -29.78 29.20 16.55
N ARG A 17 -31.02 28.70 16.48
CA ARG A 17 -31.42 27.60 15.60
C ARG A 17 -31.32 27.96 14.12
N ARG A 18 -31.73 29.19 13.73
CA ARG A 18 -31.59 29.69 12.35
C ARG A 18 -30.12 29.93 11.98
N ALA A 19 -29.33 30.49 12.91
CA ALA A 19 -27.90 30.69 12.71
C ALA A 19 -27.13 29.34 12.58
N ARG A 20 -27.57 28.28 13.29
CA ARG A 20 -27.03 26.92 13.14
C ARG A 20 -27.45 26.25 11.82
N LYS A 21 -28.52 26.74 11.15
CA LYS A 21 -28.95 26.25 9.82
C LYS A 21 -28.20 26.93 8.66
N GLN A 22 -27.56 28.08 8.87
CA GLN A 22 -26.71 28.70 7.86
C GLN A 22 -25.33 28.03 7.94
N VAL A 23 -24.99 27.32 6.90
CA VAL A 23 -23.65 26.78 6.72
C VAL A 23 -22.67 27.95 6.71
N LYS A 24 -21.81 28.06 7.73
CA LYS A 24 -20.72 29.04 7.72
C LYS A 24 -19.74 28.65 6.64
N GLY A 25 -19.58 29.46 5.59
CA GLY A 25 -18.64 29.18 4.51
C GLY A 25 -19.20 29.55 3.13
N ARG A 26 -18.53 29.08 2.07
CA ARG A 26 -18.99 29.25 0.70
C ARG A 26 -20.33 28.52 0.49
N VAL A 27 -21.29 29.22 -0.10
CA VAL A 27 -22.56 28.62 -0.52
C VAL A 27 -22.32 27.85 -1.82
N PRO A 28 -22.72 26.58 -1.92
CA PRO A 28 -22.53 25.82 -3.14
C PRO A 28 -23.42 26.38 -4.27
N ASP A 29 -22.89 26.37 -5.45
CA ASP A 29 -23.64 26.64 -6.67
C ASP A 29 -24.70 25.54 -6.90
N VAL A 30 -25.88 25.93 -7.40
CA VAL A 30 -27.00 25.02 -7.64
C VAL A 30 -26.64 23.96 -8.69
N GLN A 31 -25.91 24.34 -9.75
CA GLN A 31 -25.48 23.40 -10.79
C GLN A 31 -24.50 22.38 -10.25
N ALA A 32 -23.54 22.81 -9.42
CA ALA A 32 -22.60 21.91 -8.75
C ALA A 32 -23.32 20.93 -7.79
N LEU A 33 -24.34 21.39 -7.05
CA LEU A 33 -25.15 20.50 -6.19
C LEU A 33 -25.88 19.43 -7.02
N VAL A 34 -26.48 19.82 -8.13
CA VAL A 34 -27.19 18.88 -9.03
C VAL A 34 -26.21 17.88 -9.61
N ALA A 35 -25.07 18.35 -10.14
CA ALA A 35 -24.04 17.49 -10.72
C ALA A 35 -23.51 16.46 -9.71
N VAL A 36 -23.08 16.91 -8.53
CA VAL A 36 -22.56 16.01 -7.47
C VAL A 36 -23.63 15.02 -7.02
N ARG A 37 -24.89 15.47 -6.81
CA ARG A 37 -25.99 14.57 -6.42
C ARG A 37 -26.30 13.53 -7.50
N SER A 38 -26.24 13.91 -8.77
CA SER A 38 -26.45 12.98 -9.88
C SER A 38 -25.40 11.87 -9.93
N LEU A 39 -24.14 12.20 -9.63
CA LEU A 39 -23.04 11.23 -9.61
C LEU A 39 -23.08 10.31 -8.40
N LEU A 40 -23.40 10.85 -7.20
CA LEU A 40 -23.40 10.06 -5.97
C LEU A 40 -24.67 9.22 -5.79
N GLY A 41 -25.72 9.47 -6.58
CA GLY A 41 -27.00 8.79 -6.44
C GLY A 41 -27.82 9.27 -5.25
N GLN A 42 -28.81 8.48 -4.85
CA GLN A 42 -29.72 8.83 -3.76
C GLN A 42 -29.02 8.66 -2.40
N ALA A 43 -29.04 9.72 -1.59
CA ALA A 43 -28.49 9.67 -0.26
C ALA A 43 -29.27 8.68 0.64
N PRO A 44 -28.60 7.90 1.49
CA PRO A 44 -29.25 7.14 2.55
C PRO A 44 -30.12 8.02 3.44
N LEU A 45 -31.08 7.44 4.17
CA LEU A 45 -32.01 8.19 5.06
C LEU A 45 -31.29 9.14 6.03
N ASN A 46 -30.10 8.75 6.51
CA ASN A 46 -29.30 9.53 7.44
C ASN A 46 -28.29 10.49 6.75
N GLY A 47 -28.35 10.62 5.43
CA GLY A 47 -27.37 11.34 4.61
C GLY A 47 -26.15 10.46 4.26
N TYR A 48 -25.21 11.03 3.49
CA TYR A 48 -23.97 10.33 3.14
C TYR A 48 -23.06 10.23 4.40
N PRO A 49 -22.61 9.02 4.78
CA PRO A 49 -21.76 8.85 5.95
C PRO A 49 -20.35 9.40 5.68
N ARG A 50 -19.66 9.86 6.73
CA ARG A 50 -18.32 10.46 6.62
C ARG A 50 -17.30 9.52 6.00
N ASP A 51 -17.35 8.26 6.35
CA ASP A 51 -16.42 7.22 5.88
C ASP A 51 -16.50 6.96 4.37
N GLY A 52 -17.57 7.41 3.69
CA GLY A 52 -17.66 7.42 2.23
C GLY A 52 -17.00 8.64 1.55
N LEU A 53 -16.31 9.54 2.29
CA LEU A 53 -15.78 10.76 1.70
C LEU A 53 -14.75 10.48 0.60
N ILE A 54 -13.82 9.56 0.82
CA ILE A 54 -12.76 9.24 -0.15
C ILE A 54 -13.36 8.61 -1.41
N GLU A 55 -14.31 7.70 -1.27
CA GLU A 55 -15.05 7.09 -2.38
C GLU A 55 -15.81 8.15 -3.20
N HIS A 56 -16.44 9.11 -2.53
CA HIS A 56 -17.13 10.21 -3.22
C HIS A 56 -16.16 11.14 -3.97
N LEU A 57 -14.98 11.41 -3.41
CA LEU A 57 -13.93 12.16 -4.10
C LEU A 57 -13.43 11.40 -5.34
N HIS A 58 -13.29 10.07 -5.27
CA HIS A 58 -12.97 9.25 -6.43
C HIS A 58 -14.05 9.34 -7.52
N VAL A 59 -15.32 9.23 -7.16
CA VAL A 59 -16.44 9.36 -8.11
C VAL A 59 -16.39 10.70 -8.84
N LEU A 60 -16.12 11.78 -8.12
CA LEU A 60 -16.02 13.12 -8.72
C LEU A 60 -14.78 13.24 -9.63
N GLN A 61 -13.63 12.74 -9.19
CA GLN A 61 -12.41 12.79 -9.99
C GLN A 61 -12.48 11.90 -11.22
N ASP A 62 -13.00 10.68 -11.10
CA ASP A 62 -13.15 9.76 -12.23
C ASP A 62 -14.11 10.32 -13.29
N ALA A 63 -15.17 11.04 -12.86
CA ALA A 63 -16.14 11.65 -13.77
C ALA A 63 -15.62 12.91 -14.48
N HIS A 64 -14.76 13.70 -13.83
CA HIS A 64 -14.36 15.02 -14.33
C HIS A 64 -12.85 15.14 -14.65
N GLY A 65 -12.06 14.09 -14.41
CA GLY A 65 -10.59 14.10 -14.57
C GLY A 65 -9.85 14.86 -13.47
N ALA A 66 -10.56 15.61 -12.63
CA ALA A 66 -10.03 16.38 -11.51
C ALA A 66 -11.15 16.78 -10.54
N LEU A 67 -10.80 17.34 -9.38
CA LEU A 67 -11.73 17.86 -8.38
C LEU A 67 -11.91 19.38 -8.54
N HIS A 68 -13.08 19.82 -8.95
CA HIS A 68 -13.43 21.24 -8.99
C HIS A 68 -13.78 21.77 -7.60
N LYS A 69 -13.27 22.94 -7.23
CA LYS A 69 -13.58 23.58 -5.92
C LYS A 69 -15.08 23.74 -5.67
N SER A 70 -15.87 24.06 -6.69
CA SER A 70 -17.33 24.12 -6.61
C SER A 70 -17.97 22.78 -6.22
N HIS A 71 -17.46 21.66 -6.77
CA HIS A 71 -17.92 20.32 -6.41
C HIS A 71 -17.55 19.95 -4.97
N LEU A 72 -16.36 20.35 -4.48
CA LEU A 72 -15.98 20.13 -3.08
C LEU A 72 -16.89 20.89 -2.11
N VAL A 73 -17.33 22.12 -2.44
CA VAL A 73 -18.30 22.88 -1.66
C VAL A 73 -19.67 22.18 -1.64
N ALA A 74 -20.11 21.67 -2.81
CA ALA A 74 -21.35 20.91 -2.93
C ALA A 74 -21.31 19.61 -2.13
N LEU A 75 -20.19 18.85 -2.24
CA LEU A 75 -19.97 17.61 -1.50
C LEU A 75 -20.00 17.85 0.01
N ALA A 76 -19.31 18.90 0.48
CA ALA A 76 -19.30 19.28 1.90
C ALA A 76 -20.72 19.49 2.45
N GLN A 77 -21.58 20.21 1.70
CA GLN A 77 -22.97 20.40 2.08
C GLN A 77 -23.76 19.10 2.09
N LEU A 78 -23.63 18.27 1.07
CA LEU A 78 -24.35 16.99 0.95
C LEU A 78 -24.00 16.01 2.07
N MET A 79 -22.71 15.96 2.43
CA MET A 79 -22.21 15.12 3.52
C MET A 79 -22.35 15.74 4.91
N ARG A 80 -22.82 17.00 5.03
CA ARG A 80 -22.90 17.76 6.29
C ARG A 80 -21.55 17.90 7.00
N LEU A 81 -20.46 17.97 6.23
CA LEU A 81 -19.12 18.25 6.70
C LEU A 81 -18.77 19.72 6.49
N SER A 82 -17.78 20.25 7.21
CA SER A 82 -17.22 21.56 6.88
C SER A 82 -16.40 21.47 5.59
N LEU A 83 -16.32 22.57 4.83
CA LEU A 83 -15.47 22.61 3.63
C LEU A 83 -14.00 22.29 3.97
N SER A 84 -13.51 22.76 5.13
CA SER A 84 -12.14 22.45 5.58
C SER A 84 -11.93 20.94 5.76
N GLN A 85 -12.88 20.20 6.31
CA GLN A 85 -12.80 18.75 6.47
C GLN A 85 -12.76 18.01 5.12
N VAL A 86 -13.53 18.47 4.14
CA VAL A 86 -13.49 17.87 2.78
C VAL A 86 -12.19 18.25 2.07
N TYR A 87 -11.78 19.51 2.18
CA TYR A 87 -10.58 20.00 1.50
C TYR A 87 -9.29 19.38 2.08
N GLU A 88 -9.18 19.23 3.41
CA GLU A 88 -8.03 18.61 4.06
C GLU A 88 -7.84 17.15 3.61
N VAL A 89 -8.94 16.40 3.42
CA VAL A 89 -8.88 15.03 2.90
C VAL A 89 -8.53 15.03 1.41
N ALA A 90 -9.21 15.85 0.60
CA ALA A 90 -8.96 15.93 -0.83
C ALA A 90 -7.51 16.37 -1.17
N SER A 91 -6.91 17.26 -0.37
CA SER A 91 -5.54 17.75 -0.60
C SER A 91 -4.45 16.87 0.03
N PHE A 92 -4.82 15.93 0.89
CA PHE A 92 -3.88 15.01 1.53
C PHE A 92 -3.44 13.87 0.61
N TYR A 93 -4.36 13.36 -0.21
CA TYR A 93 -4.12 12.20 -1.06
C TYR A 93 -3.61 12.59 -2.44
N HIS A 94 -2.46 12.06 -2.86
CA HIS A 94 -1.78 12.40 -4.12
C HIS A 94 -2.55 12.03 -5.39
N HIS A 95 -3.51 11.11 -5.28
CA HIS A 95 -4.38 10.75 -6.40
C HIS A 95 -5.28 11.91 -6.83
N PHE A 96 -5.72 12.75 -5.90
CA PHE A 96 -6.67 13.81 -6.16
C PHE A 96 -6.00 15.06 -6.69
N HIS A 97 -6.52 15.58 -7.81
CA HIS A 97 -6.06 16.80 -8.43
C HIS A 97 -7.12 17.90 -8.27
N ILE A 98 -6.85 18.89 -7.41
CA ILE A 98 -7.78 19.99 -7.13
C ILE A 98 -7.48 21.12 -8.09
N LEU A 99 -8.46 21.53 -8.91
CA LEU A 99 -8.35 22.64 -9.86
C LEU A 99 -8.73 23.97 -9.20
N ASP A 100 -7.99 25.01 -9.56
CA ASP A 100 -8.38 26.38 -9.28
C ASP A 100 -9.59 26.83 -10.12
N GLU A 101 -10.27 27.90 -9.67
CA GLU A 101 -11.41 28.46 -10.41
C GLU A 101 -10.96 28.91 -11.81
N GLY A 102 -11.64 28.42 -12.84
CA GLY A 102 -11.33 28.75 -14.25
C GLY A 102 -10.27 27.85 -14.91
N GLN A 103 -9.64 26.93 -14.17
CA GLN A 103 -8.77 25.93 -14.78
C GLN A 103 -9.59 24.81 -15.45
N ALA A 104 -9.18 24.43 -16.66
CA ALA A 104 -9.72 23.26 -17.34
C ALA A 104 -9.05 21.98 -16.83
N ALA A 105 -9.83 20.91 -16.67
CA ALA A 105 -9.27 19.60 -16.38
C ALA A 105 -8.39 19.12 -17.55
N PRO A 106 -7.28 18.43 -17.27
CA PRO A 106 -6.49 17.81 -18.33
C PRO A 106 -7.32 16.74 -19.03
N ARG A 107 -7.13 16.61 -20.35
CA ARG A 107 -7.78 15.57 -21.15
C ARG A 107 -7.40 14.17 -20.66
N LEU A 108 -6.13 14.00 -20.30
CA LEU A 108 -5.58 12.76 -19.74
C LEU A 108 -4.49 13.08 -18.73
N ASN A 109 -4.42 12.26 -17.69
CA ASN A 109 -3.27 12.23 -16.77
C ASN A 109 -2.35 11.07 -17.17
N LEU A 110 -1.09 11.40 -17.39
CA LEU A 110 0.01 10.48 -17.63
C LEU A 110 0.96 10.53 -16.44
N ARG A 111 1.08 9.41 -15.73
CA ARG A 111 2.00 9.26 -14.59
C ARG A 111 3.18 8.39 -14.99
N VAL A 112 4.41 8.86 -14.75
CA VAL A 112 5.64 8.07 -14.92
C VAL A 112 6.15 7.70 -13.55
N CYS A 113 6.32 6.40 -13.31
CA CYS A 113 6.84 5.89 -12.04
C CYS A 113 8.30 6.32 -11.85
N ASP A 114 8.61 6.97 -10.71
CA ASP A 114 9.96 7.40 -10.31
C ASP A 114 10.58 6.54 -9.20
N GLY A 115 9.92 5.44 -8.83
CA GLY A 115 10.46 4.47 -7.87
C GLY A 115 11.81 3.90 -8.35
N LEU A 116 12.65 3.46 -7.40
CA LEU A 116 14.05 3.09 -7.63
C LEU A 116 14.27 2.18 -8.86
N SER A 117 13.51 1.09 -8.99
CA SER A 117 13.67 0.16 -10.13
C SER A 117 13.35 0.82 -11.48
N CYS A 118 12.37 1.74 -11.52
CA CYS A 118 12.04 2.50 -12.73
C CYS A 118 13.10 3.56 -13.02
N SER A 119 13.61 4.27 -12.02
CA SER A 119 14.71 5.23 -12.16
C SER A 119 15.97 4.53 -12.71
N MET A 120 16.36 3.38 -12.15
CA MET A 120 17.45 2.53 -12.66
C MET A 120 17.23 2.07 -14.11
N ALA A 121 15.98 1.95 -14.56
CA ALA A 121 15.60 1.57 -15.91
C ALA A 121 15.40 2.78 -16.86
N GLY A 122 15.75 4.00 -16.43
CA GLY A 122 15.72 5.20 -17.29
C GLY A 122 14.40 5.98 -17.26
N ALA A 123 13.56 5.84 -16.22
CA ALA A 123 12.28 6.55 -16.11
C ALA A 123 12.42 8.07 -16.10
N ASP A 124 13.54 8.62 -15.60
CA ASP A 124 13.78 10.06 -15.60
C ASP A 124 13.89 10.61 -17.02
N ALA A 125 14.71 9.97 -17.86
CA ALA A 125 14.83 10.35 -19.27
C ALA A 125 13.50 10.17 -20.04
N LEU A 126 12.74 9.11 -19.71
CA LEU A 126 11.42 8.87 -20.27
C LEU A 126 10.44 10.01 -19.90
N PHE A 127 10.46 10.44 -18.63
CA PHE A 127 9.62 11.55 -18.16
C PHE A 127 9.90 12.85 -18.94
N ASP A 128 11.18 13.24 -19.03
CA ASP A 128 11.59 14.47 -19.73
C ASP A 128 11.20 14.45 -21.21
N GLN A 129 11.39 13.30 -21.88
CA GLN A 129 11.01 13.11 -23.29
C GLN A 129 9.49 13.18 -23.48
N LEU A 130 8.71 12.56 -22.60
CA LEU A 130 7.26 12.60 -22.66
C LEU A 130 6.73 14.01 -22.41
N GLN A 131 7.29 14.73 -21.42
CA GLN A 131 6.90 16.09 -21.14
C GLN A 131 7.10 17.03 -22.34
N ALA A 132 8.15 16.78 -23.14
CA ALA A 132 8.46 17.57 -24.34
C ALA A 132 7.64 17.15 -25.57
N GLN A 133 7.10 15.94 -25.64
CA GLN A 133 6.57 15.36 -26.87
C GLN A 133 5.08 15.01 -26.87
N VAL A 134 4.40 15.04 -25.72
CA VAL A 134 2.96 14.77 -25.66
C VAL A 134 2.14 16.04 -25.92
N ASP A 135 0.89 15.84 -26.32
CA ASP A 135 -0.10 16.89 -26.54
C ASP A 135 -0.27 17.77 -25.28
N PRO A 136 -0.32 19.12 -25.40
CA PRO A 136 -0.54 20.03 -24.27
C PRO A 136 -1.78 19.72 -23.39
N GLY A 137 -2.77 19.01 -23.94
CA GLY A 137 -3.92 18.55 -23.17
C GLY A 137 -3.65 17.35 -22.26
N VAL A 138 -2.46 16.74 -22.32
CA VAL A 138 -2.04 15.63 -21.48
C VAL A 138 -1.13 16.16 -20.37
N GLN A 139 -1.54 15.95 -19.13
CA GLN A 139 -0.72 16.30 -17.96
C GLN A 139 0.26 15.17 -17.66
N VAL A 140 1.57 15.42 -17.73
CA VAL A 140 2.63 14.48 -17.37
C VAL A 140 3.04 14.72 -15.93
N LEU A 141 2.96 13.70 -15.09
CA LEU A 141 3.25 13.75 -13.66
C LEU A 141 4.25 12.64 -13.28
N ARG A 142 5.12 12.90 -12.31
CA ARG A 142 5.84 11.83 -11.61
C ARG A 142 4.88 11.14 -10.66
N ALA A 143 5.09 9.86 -10.44
CA ALA A 143 4.30 9.09 -9.49
C ALA A 143 5.19 8.16 -8.69
N PRO A 144 4.91 7.96 -7.39
CA PRO A 144 5.57 6.92 -6.60
C PRO A 144 5.40 5.54 -7.22
N CYS A 145 6.05 4.55 -6.63
CA CYS A 145 6.02 3.18 -7.13
C CYS A 145 4.59 2.67 -7.37
N VAL A 146 4.30 2.26 -8.60
CA VAL A 146 2.99 1.72 -9.02
C VAL A 146 2.90 0.19 -8.89
N GLY A 147 3.86 -0.44 -8.19
CA GLY A 147 3.86 -1.87 -7.86
C GLY A 147 4.09 -2.80 -9.06
N ARG A 148 4.90 -2.39 -10.05
CA ARG A 148 5.26 -3.21 -11.22
C ARG A 148 6.77 -3.11 -11.52
N CYS A 149 7.58 -3.22 -10.48
CA CYS A 149 9.03 -3.04 -10.56
C CYS A 149 9.72 -4.10 -11.43
N GLU A 150 9.10 -5.27 -11.59
CA GLU A 150 9.56 -6.35 -12.45
C GLU A 150 9.51 -6.02 -13.95
N THR A 151 8.73 -5.00 -14.32
CA THR A 151 8.54 -4.57 -15.72
C THR A 151 8.96 -3.12 -15.96
N ALA A 152 9.89 -2.64 -15.16
CA ALA A 152 10.44 -1.28 -15.26
C ALA A 152 11.06 -0.96 -16.64
N PRO A 153 10.99 0.30 -17.12
CA PRO A 153 10.26 1.42 -16.55
C PRO A 153 8.75 1.35 -16.81
N VAL A 154 7.95 1.99 -15.96
CA VAL A 154 6.48 1.92 -16.02
C VAL A 154 5.86 3.31 -16.11
N ALA A 155 4.86 3.43 -16.97
CA ALA A 155 3.99 4.61 -17.03
C ALA A 155 2.52 4.19 -16.88
N VAL A 156 1.67 5.12 -16.43
CA VAL A 156 0.21 4.91 -16.30
C VAL A 156 -0.52 6.02 -17.03
N VAL A 157 -1.27 5.66 -18.06
CA VAL A 157 -2.10 6.58 -18.83
C VAL A 157 -3.53 6.45 -18.33
N HIS A 158 -4.02 7.42 -17.59
CA HIS A 158 -5.28 7.36 -16.84
C HIS A 158 -5.27 6.16 -15.86
N GLN A 159 -5.92 5.05 -16.20
CA GLN A 159 -5.90 3.79 -15.43
C GLN A 159 -5.21 2.63 -16.17
N ARG A 160 -4.54 2.91 -17.30
CA ARG A 160 -3.86 1.90 -18.13
C ARG A 160 -2.38 1.89 -17.83
N THR A 161 -1.89 0.76 -17.35
CA THR A 161 -0.46 0.56 -17.10
C THR A 161 0.27 0.23 -18.42
N VAL A 162 1.35 0.93 -18.70
CA VAL A 162 2.28 0.68 -19.79
C VAL A 162 3.56 0.14 -19.17
N VAL A 163 3.81 -1.15 -19.36
CA VAL A 163 5.00 -1.85 -18.88
C VAL A 163 6.13 -1.72 -19.90
N HIS A 164 7.39 -1.81 -19.45
CA HIS A 164 8.57 -1.55 -20.29
C HIS A 164 8.38 -0.31 -21.15
N ALA A 165 7.93 0.76 -20.49
CA ALA A 165 7.45 1.98 -21.13
C ALA A 165 8.54 2.66 -21.95
N SER A 166 8.19 3.02 -23.19
CA SER A 166 8.97 3.87 -24.07
C SER A 166 8.11 5.04 -24.53
N VAL A 167 8.71 6.08 -25.11
CA VAL A 167 7.95 7.20 -25.65
C VAL A 167 6.88 6.73 -26.65
N ASP A 168 7.24 5.79 -27.52
CA ASP A 168 6.34 5.29 -28.58
C ASP A 168 5.16 4.49 -27.99
N THR A 169 5.44 3.58 -27.05
CA THR A 169 4.38 2.77 -26.40
C THR A 169 3.43 3.62 -25.58
N VAL A 170 3.95 4.64 -24.88
CA VAL A 170 3.13 5.58 -24.12
C VAL A 170 2.29 6.46 -25.05
N LYS A 171 2.89 7.02 -26.12
CA LYS A 171 2.15 7.83 -27.12
C LYS A 171 1.05 7.03 -27.81
N ALA A 172 1.31 5.77 -28.15
CA ALA A 172 0.28 4.85 -28.68
C ALA A 172 -0.87 4.64 -27.69
N CYS A 173 -0.56 4.48 -26.41
CA CYS A 173 -1.55 4.35 -25.35
C CYS A 173 -2.38 5.64 -25.17
N VAL A 174 -1.74 6.82 -25.21
CA VAL A 174 -2.41 8.12 -25.15
C VAL A 174 -3.34 8.33 -26.34
N ALA A 175 -2.91 7.94 -27.55
CA ALA A 175 -3.72 8.03 -28.78
C ALA A 175 -4.94 7.11 -28.74
N ALA A 176 -4.84 5.94 -28.11
CA ALA A 176 -5.96 5.01 -27.93
C ALA A 176 -7.01 5.53 -26.92
N GLY A 177 -6.71 6.60 -26.20
CA GLY A 177 -7.63 7.26 -25.27
C GLY A 177 -7.87 6.48 -23.97
N ALA A 178 -8.89 6.90 -23.21
CA ALA A 178 -9.25 6.36 -21.90
C ALA A 178 -10.08 5.07 -21.94
N SER A 179 -10.22 4.42 -23.10
CA SER A 179 -10.98 3.16 -23.19
C SER A 179 -10.43 2.10 -22.24
N PRO A 180 -11.29 1.30 -21.59
CA PRO A 180 -10.84 0.22 -20.72
C PRO A 180 -9.85 -0.67 -21.45
N GLN A 181 -8.73 -0.97 -20.82
CA GLN A 181 -7.76 -1.90 -21.38
C GLN A 181 -8.32 -3.33 -21.31
N ALA A 182 -8.02 -4.13 -22.32
CA ALA A 182 -8.10 -5.57 -22.16
C ALA A 182 -7.30 -5.99 -20.92
N PRO A 183 -7.78 -6.95 -20.13
CA PRO A 183 -7.03 -7.39 -18.94
C PRO A 183 -5.59 -7.69 -19.30
N VAL A 184 -4.64 -7.09 -18.56
CA VAL A 184 -3.24 -7.48 -18.67
C VAL A 184 -3.19 -8.96 -18.32
N PRO A 185 -2.54 -9.83 -19.13
CA PRO A 185 -2.41 -11.22 -18.77
C PRO A 185 -1.84 -11.33 -17.35
N PRO A 186 -2.39 -12.20 -16.51
CA PRO A 186 -1.86 -12.35 -15.16
C PRO A 186 -0.38 -12.74 -15.24
N PRO A 187 0.46 -12.25 -14.31
CA PRO A 187 1.88 -12.61 -14.28
C PRO A 187 2.06 -14.12 -14.16
N ALA A 188 3.21 -14.64 -14.54
CA ALA A 188 3.53 -16.03 -14.25
C ALA A 188 3.43 -16.30 -12.73
N TRP A 189 3.02 -17.51 -12.36
CA TRP A 189 3.10 -17.92 -10.96
C TRP A 189 4.53 -17.72 -10.44
N PRO A 190 4.71 -17.35 -9.17
CA PRO A 190 6.02 -17.32 -8.56
C PRO A 190 6.71 -18.65 -8.78
N GLN A 191 7.96 -18.64 -9.25
CA GLN A 191 8.76 -19.87 -9.30
C GLN A 191 8.88 -20.39 -7.87
N ALA A 192 8.38 -21.60 -7.66
CA ALA A 192 8.38 -22.26 -6.35
C ALA A 192 9.18 -23.56 -6.44
N PRO A 193 9.77 -24.05 -5.34
CA PRO A 193 10.39 -25.37 -5.29
C PRO A 193 9.39 -26.47 -5.62
N GLN A 194 9.86 -27.61 -6.13
CA GLN A 194 9.03 -28.77 -6.50
C GLN A 194 8.11 -29.30 -5.37
N ALA A 195 8.39 -28.99 -4.11
CA ALA A 195 7.58 -29.36 -2.96
C ALA A 195 6.23 -28.60 -2.87
N TRP A 196 6.08 -27.51 -3.61
CA TRP A 196 4.86 -26.71 -3.67
C TRP A 196 4.11 -27.03 -4.95
N CYS A 197 3.10 -27.87 -4.88
CA CYS A 197 2.20 -28.14 -6.01
C CYS A 197 1.17 -26.99 -6.09
N GLU A 198 1.48 -25.97 -6.87
CA GLU A 198 0.47 -25.02 -7.29
C GLU A 198 -0.38 -25.60 -8.42
N PRO A 199 -1.71 -25.36 -8.42
CA PRO A 199 -2.52 -25.76 -9.56
C PRO A 199 -1.99 -25.05 -10.81
N ALA A 200 -1.73 -25.82 -11.87
CA ALA A 200 -1.25 -25.32 -13.14
C ALA A 200 -2.38 -24.61 -13.91
N HIS A 201 -2.92 -23.54 -13.34
CA HIS A 201 -3.90 -22.69 -14.01
C HIS A 201 -3.19 -21.59 -14.81
N PRO A 202 -3.21 -21.60 -16.13
CA PRO A 202 -2.59 -20.57 -16.95
C PRO A 202 -3.30 -19.21 -16.86
N GLN A 203 -4.53 -19.20 -16.34
CA GLN A 203 -5.37 -18.00 -16.17
C GLN A 203 -5.64 -17.75 -14.67
N ALA A 204 -6.22 -16.59 -14.35
CA ALA A 204 -6.72 -16.31 -13.02
C ALA A 204 -7.77 -17.36 -12.59
N VAL A 205 -7.70 -17.77 -11.32
CA VAL A 205 -8.60 -18.79 -10.77
C VAL A 205 -9.94 -18.15 -10.41
N GLY A 206 -11.00 -18.45 -11.19
CA GLY A 206 -12.37 -18.01 -10.87
C GLY A 206 -13.04 -18.94 -9.86
N LEU A 207 -14.24 -18.56 -9.41
CA LEU A 207 -14.99 -19.26 -8.36
C LEU A 207 -15.20 -20.76 -8.64
N ASP A 208 -15.61 -21.11 -9.86
CA ASP A 208 -15.90 -22.51 -10.20
C ASP A 208 -14.65 -23.38 -10.18
N ALA A 209 -13.53 -22.90 -10.72
CA ALA A 209 -12.24 -23.60 -10.68
C ALA A 209 -11.76 -23.73 -9.23
N TYR A 210 -11.84 -22.67 -8.44
CA TYR A 210 -11.47 -22.68 -7.04
C TYR A 210 -12.26 -23.69 -6.21
N ARG A 211 -13.58 -23.81 -6.46
CA ARG A 211 -14.46 -24.82 -5.82
C ARG A 211 -14.17 -26.24 -6.27
N ALA A 212 -13.85 -26.42 -7.55
CA ALA A 212 -13.48 -27.73 -8.07
C ALA A 212 -12.25 -28.29 -7.35
N ASP A 213 -11.31 -27.40 -6.98
CA ASP A 213 -10.11 -27.72 -6.18
C ASP A 213 -10.37 -27.74 -4.65
N GLY A 214 -11.62 -27.87 -4.25
CA GLY A 214 -12.01 -27.99 -2.82
C GLY A 214 -12.17 -26.65 -2.08
N GLY A 215 -12.04 -25.53 -2.76
CA GLY A 215 -12.16 -24.20 -2.17
C GLY A 215 -13.48 -23.98 -1.44
N TYR A 216 -13.42 -23.24 -0.33
CA TYR A 216 -14.49 -22.91 0.59
C TYR A 216 -15.12 -24.10 1.37
N ARG A 217 -14.64 -25.34 1.20
CA ARG A 217 -15.11 -26.48 2.02
C ARG A 217 -14.67 -26.31 3.47
N LEU A 218 -13.40 -25.98 3.69
CA LEU A 218 -12.88 -25.74 5.03
C LEU A 218 -13.66 -24.64 5.74
N LEU A 219 -13.92 -23.51 5.07
CA LEU A 219 -14.72 -22.42 5.62
C LEU A 219 -16.13 -22.89 6.02
N ALA A 220 -16.81 -23.63 5.14
CA ALA A 220 -18.13 -24.18 5.42
C ALA A 220 -18.13 -25.16 6.60
N ASP A 221 -17.06 -25.95 6.77
CA ASP A 221 -16.89 -26.88 7.89
C ASP A 221 -16.66 -26.16 9.22
N VAL A 222 -15.86 -25.07 9.20
CA VAL A 222 -15.62 -24.23 10.39
C VAL A 222 -16.91 -23.50 10.82
N VAL A 223 -17.63 -22.91 9.87
CA VAL A 223 -18.90 -22.20 10.15
C VAL A 223 -19.97 -23.15 10.67
N ALA A 224 -20.03 -24.39 10.15
CA ALA A 224 -20.95 -25.43 10.62
C ALA A 224 -20.52 -26.10 11.93
N GLY A 225 -19.38 -25.72 12.51
CA GLY A 225 -18.85 -26.33 13.74
C GLY A 225 -18.31 -27.75 13.58
N ARG A 226 -18.10 -28.25 12.34
CA ARG A 226 -17.46 -29.53 12.07
C ARG A 226 -15.94 -29.47 12.30
N VAL A 227 -15.36 -28.29 12.11
CA VAL A 227 -13.97 -27.97 12.49
C VAL A 227 -14.02 -26.93 13.58
N ASP A 228 -13.40 -27.22 14.71
CA ASP A 228 -13.38 -26.32 15.87
C ASP A 228 -12.48 -25.10 15.63
N THR A 229 -12.98 -23.92 15.96
CA THR A 229 -12.24 -22.65 15.79
C THR A 229 -10.98 -22.57 16.64
N GLU A 230 -10.95 -23.20 17.82
CA GLU A 230 -9.75 -23.24 18.66
C GLU A 230 -8.66 -24.11 18.01
N SER A 231 -9.05 -25.23 17.37
CA SER A 231 -8.09 -26.07 16.64
C SER A 231 -7.46 -25.33 15.45
N VAL A 232 -8.25 -24.51 14.74
CA VAL A 232 -7.73 -23.64 13.67
C VAL A 232 -6.72 -22.63 14.23
N LEU A 233 -7.07 -21.97 15.35
CA LEU A 233 -6.20 -21.00 15.99
C LEU A 233 -4.88 -21.63 16.46
N LEU A 234 -4.92 -22.80 17.09
CA LEU A 234 -3.73 -23.55 17.50
C LEU A 234 -2.86 -23.97 16.31
N THR A 235 -3.47 -24.35 15.20
CA THR A 235 -2.75 -24.65 13.95
C THR A 235 -2.01 -23.42 13.42
N MET A 236 -2.67 -22.26 13.42
CA MET A 236 -2.05 -21.01 13.02
C MET A 236 -0.91 -20.57 13.96
N GLU A 237 -1.06 -20.75 15.28
CA GLU A 237 0.01 -20.49 16.25
C GLU A 237 1.22 -21.42 16.02
N SER A 238 0.96 -22.71 15.80
CA SER A 238 1.99 -23.74 15.60
C SER A 238 2.70 -23.63 14.23
N SER A 239 2.06 -22.99 13.25
CA SER A 239 2.66 -22.79 11.91
C SER A 239 3.86 -21.87 11.92
N GLY A 240 3.98 -21.00 12.91
CA GLY A 240 4.99 -19.97 12.96
C GLY A 240 4.80 -18.85 11.92
N LEU A 241 3.64 -18.78 11.24
CA LEU A 241 3.35 -17.71 10.29
C LEU A 241 3.38 -16.35 10.98
N ARG A 242 4.24 -15.47 10.48
CA ARG A 242 4.34 -14.07 10.92
C ARG A 242 3.68 -13.16 9.89
N GLY A 243 3.27 -11.96 10.31
CA GLY A 243 2.70 -10.95 9.40
C GLY A 243 3.68 -10.58 8.29
N LEU A 244 3.30 -10.83 7.03
CA LEU A 244 4.15 -10.68 5.85
C LEU A 244 4.12 -9.26 5.23
N GLY A 245 3.45 -8.32 5.89
CA GLY A 245 3.43 -6.90 5.50
C GLY A 245 4.60 -6.07 6.02
N GLY A 246 5.57 -6.68 6.74
CA GLY A 246 6.79 -6.00 7.19
C GLY A 246 7.09 -6.09 8.69
N ALA A 247 6.10 -5.95 9.56
CA ALA A 247 6.30 -5.94 11.02
C ALA A 247 6.59 -7.31 11.63
N GLY A 248 6.22 -8.40 10.96
CA GLY A 248 6.55 -9.76 11.38
C GLY A 248 5.93 -10.23 12.71
N PHE A 249 4.82 -9.67 13.15
CA PHE A 249 4.15 -10.13 14.36
C PHE A 249 3.49 -11.50 14.12
N PRO A 250 3.56 -12.49 15.06
CA PRO A 250 2.97 -13.81 14.88
C PRO A 250 1.46 -13.76 14.63
N ALA A 251 1.01 -14.32 13.49
CA ALA A 251 -0.38 -14.20 13.03
C ALA A 251 -1.39 -14.83 13.99
N GLY A 252 -1.17 -16.07 14.42
CA GLY A 252 -2.06 -16.76 15.36
C GLY A 252 -2.17 -16.03 16.71
N ARG A 253 -1.05 -15.52 17.25
CA ARG A 253 -1.06 -14.70 18.48
C ARG A 253 -1.88 -13.42 18.32
N LYS A 254 -1.80 -12.75 17.13
CA LYS A 254 -2.62 -11.56 16.85
C LYS A 254 -4.12 -11.92 16.86
N TRP A 255 -4.49 -13.07 16.31
CA TRP A 255 -5.88 -13.54 16.34
C TRP A 255 -6.38 -13.74 17.77
N ARG A 256 -5.59 -14.41 18.62
CA ARG A 256 -5.94 -14.62 20.03
C ARG A 256 -6.14 -13.29 20.77
N ILE A 257 -5.22 -12.35 20.63
CA ILE A 257 -5.31 -11.02 21.27
C ILE A 257 -6.61 -10.31 20.90
N VAL A 258 -7.01 -10.32 19.62
CA VAL A 258 -8.24 -9.64 19.18
C VAL A 258 -9.49 -10.44 19.58
N ARG A 259 -9.45 -11.77 19.51
CA ARG A 259 -10.55 -12.66 19.93
C ARG A 259 -10.90 -12.48 21.41
N ASP A 260 -9.91 -12.21 22.25
CA ASP A 260 -10.09 -12.00 23.69
C ASP A 260 -10.70 -10.61 24.02
N GLN A 261 -10.78 -9.70 23.06
CA GLN A 261 -11.42 -8.39 23.25
C GLN A 261 -12.95 -8.52 23.21
N PRO A 262 -13.70 -7.61 23.86
CA PRO A 262 -15.17 -7.60 23.79
C PRO A 262 -15.66 -7.29 22.36
N GLY A 263 -16.76 -7.94 21.95
CA GLY A 263 -17.41 -7.64 20.67
C GLY A 263 -18.15 -6.29 20.65
N PRO A 264 -18.59 -5.78 19.50
CA PRO A 264 -18.30 -6.31 18.17
C PRO A 264 -16.83 -6.09 17.75
N ARG A 265 -16.25 -7.03 16.99
CA ARG A 265 -14.89 -6.95 16.43
C ARG A 265 -14.96 -6.77 14.93
N TYR A 266 -13.97 -6.06 14.38
CA TYR A 266 -13.88 -5.82 12.94
C TYR A 266 -12.53 -6.33 12.40
N MET A 267 -12.46 -6.48 11.08
CA MET A 267 -11.24 -6.83 10.38
C MET A 267 -10.92 -5.79 9.33
N ALA A 268 -9.66 -5.37 9.27
CA ALA A 268 -9.12 -4.49 8.24
C ALA A 268 -7.99 -5.21 7.51
N ILE A 269 -8.14 -5.38 6.20
CA ILE A 269 -7.16 -6.07 5.36
C ILE A 269 -6.38 -5.03 4.57
N ASN A 270 -5.08 -5.08 4.73
CA ASN A 270 -4.16 -4.15 4.10
C ASN A 270 -3.65 -4.71 2.77
N ILE A 271 -4.08 -4.07 1.67
CA ILE A 271 -3.54 -4.24 0.32
C ILE A 271 -3.02 -2.88 -0.19
N ASP A 272 -2.52 -2.05 0.72
CA ASP A 272 -1.80 -0.83 0.38
C ASP A 272 -0.31 -1.13 0.21
N GLU A 273 -0.01 -1.92 -0.82
CA GLU A 273 1.34 -2.39 -1.16
C GLU A 273 2.15 -1.26 -1.84
N GLY A 274 2.40 -0.18 -1.09
CA GLY A 274 3.03 1.05 -1.58
C GLY A 274 4.55 1.11 -1.46
N GLU A 275 5.20 0.17 -0.77
CA GLU A 275 6.66 0.12 -0.58
C GLU A 275 7.39 -0.04 -1.92
N PRO A 276 8.29 0.89 -2.32
CA PRO A 276 9.05 0.74 -3.55
C PRO A 276 9.83 -0.59 -3.61
N GLY A 277 9.60 -1.33 -4.69
CA GLY A 277 10.16 -2.67 -4.88
C GLY A 277 9.21 -3.81 -4.50
N THR A 278 8.08 -3.54 -3.82
CA THR A 278 7.11 -4.56 -3.39
C THR A 278 5.96 -4.68 -4.39
N PHE A 279 5.62 -5.92 -4.80
CA PHE A 279 4.51 -6.22 -5.72
C PHE A 279 4.00 -7.67 -5.62
N LYS A 280 4.31 -8.36 -4.53
CA LYS A 280 3.93 -9.77 -4.30
C LYS A 280 2.43 -9.95 -4.09
N ASP A 281 1.79 -9.06 -3.33
CA ASP A 281 0.36 -9.13 -3.05
C ASP A 281 -0.45 -8.96 -4.33
N ARG A 282 -0.03 -8.05 -5.22
CA ARG A 282 -0.62 -7.88 -6.55
C ARG A 282 -0.59 -9.17 -7.36
N VAL A 283 0.55 -9.85 -7.42
CA VAL A 283 0.72 -11.06 -8.23
C VAL A 283 -0.22 -12.16 -7.77
N TYR A 284 -0.33 -12.40 -6.48
CA TYR A 284 -1.28 -13.37 -5.95
C TYR A 284 -2.74 -12.97 -6.15
N LEU A 285 -3.06 -11.69 -5.97
CA LEU A 285 -4.44 -11.18 -6.15
C LEU A 285 -4.90 -11.27 -7.61
N GLU A 286 -4.02 -10.98 -8.57
CA GLU A 286 -4.29 -11.14 -10.01
C GLU A 286 -4.49 -12.61 -10.40
N ARG A 287 -3.95 -13.57 -9.61
CA ARG A 287 -3.98 -15.00 -9.90
C ARG A 287 -5.09 -15.75 -9.20
N ASP A 288 -5.25 -15.59 -7.90
CA ASP A 288 -6.16 -16.38 -7.08
C ASP A 288 -6.80 -15.53 -5.96
N PRO A 289 -7.79 -14.69 -6.33
CA PRO A 289 -8.48 -13.85 -5.35
C PRO A 289 -9.32 -14.67 -4.36
N HIS A 290 -9.83 -15.85 -4.75
CA HIS A 290 -10.68 -16.66 -3.89
C HIS A 290 -9.93 -17.32 -2.74
N ARG A 291 -8.67 -17.71 -2.93
CA ARG A 291 -7.81 -18.25 -1.88
C ARG A 291 -7.58 -17.23 -0.77
N PHE A 292 -7.31 -15.99 -1.16
CA PHE A 292 -7.24 -14.87 -0.22
C PHE A 292 -8.56 -14.63 0.51
N LEU A 293 -9.69 -14.60 -0.22
CA LEU A 293 -11.02 -14.39 0.37
C LEU A 293 -11.37 -15.49 1.37
N GLU A 294 -11.10 -16.77 1.07
CA GLU A 294 -11.31 -17.87 2.02
C GLU A 294 -10.44 -17.72 3.26
N GLY A 295 -9.15 -17.38 3.11
CA GLY A 295 -8.26 -17.14 4.25
C GLY A 295 -8.73 -15.98 5.14
N ALA A 296 -9.21 -14.90 4.53
CA ALA A 296 -9.79 -13.75 5.24
C ALA A 296 -11.07 -14.14 6.02
N LEU A 297 -11.94 -14.91 5.39
CA LEU A 297 -13.20 -15.39 6.02
C LEU A 297 -12.94 -16.38 7.15
N LEU A 298 -11.96 -17.29 7.00
CA LEU A 298 -11.51 -18.18 8.06
C LEU A 298 -10.99 -17.38 9.27
N ALA A 299 -10.14 -16.40 9.04
CA ALA A 299 -9.63 -15.53 10.11
C ALA A 299 -10.75 -14.76 10.80
N ALA A 300 -11.70 -14.20 10.01
CA ALA A 300 -12.84 -13.49 10.56
C ALA A 300 -13.75 -14.40 11.40
N GLN A 301 -14.01 -15.62 10.94
CA GLN A 301 -14.82 -16.62 11.68
C GLN A 301 -14.17 -17.04 12.99
N VAL A 302 -12.87 -17.34 12.97
CA VAL A 302 -12.12 -17.77 14.16
C VAL A 302 -12.04 -16.65 15.21
N VAL A 303 -11.84 -15.40 14.80
CA VAL A 303 -11.74 -14.24 15.70
C VAL A 303 -13.12 -13.70 16.10
N GLY A 304 -14.17 -14.04 15.35
CA GLY A 304 -15.52 -13.53 15.55
C GLY A 304 -15.67 -12.07 15.08
N CYS A 305 -15.14 -11.76 13.89
CA CYS A 305 -15.28 -10.45 13.28
C CYS A 305 -16.63 -10.34 12.54
N GLU A 306 -17.40 -9.29 12.83
CA GLU A 306 -18.72 -9.06 12.22
C GLU A 306 -18.63 -8.36 10.85
N ARG A 307 -17.54 -7.63 10.61
CA ARG A 307 -17.31 -6.88 9.38
C ARG A 307 -15.87 -6.96 8.93
N ILE A 308 -15.67 -7.01 7.62
CA ILE A 308 -14.37 -7.04 6.95
C ILE A 308 -14.28 -5.84 6.01
N TYR A 309 -13.24 -5.02 6.18
CA TYR A 309 -12.90 -3.92 5.30
C TYR A 309 -11.60 -4.26 4.57
N ILE A 310 -11.65 -4.31 3.25
CA ILE A 310 -10.51 -4.62 2.39
C ILE A 310 -10.03 -3.29 1.80
N TYR A 311 -8.86 -2.82 2.24
CA TYR A 311 -8.27 -1.57 1.78
C TYR A 311 -7.27 -1.86 0.66
N LEU A 312 -7.61 -1.45 -0.57
CA LEU A 312 -6.81 -1.68 -1.77
C LEU A 312 -6.29 -0.34 -2.31
N ARG A 313 -4.97 -0.25 -2.54
CA ARG A 313 -4.36 0.94 -3.14
C ARG A 313 -4.97 1.25 -4.52
N ASP A 314 -5.05 2.55 -4.85
CA ASP A 314 -5.70 3.00 -6.09
C ASP A 314 -4.99 2.52 -7.35
N GLU A 315 -3.67 2.45 -7.35
CA GLU A 315 -2.83 2.10 -8.49
C GLU A 315 -3.06 0.68 -9.02
N TYR A 316 -3.72 -0.16 -8.23
CA TYR A 316 -4.03 -1.55 -8.59
C TYR A 316 -5.42 -1.69 -9.26
N HIS A 317 -5.66 -0.93 -10.34
CA HIS A 317 -6.96 -0.92 -11.04
C HIS A 317 -7.42 -2.31 -11.49
N GLY A 318 -6.50 -3.11 -12.06
CA GLY A 318 -6.79 -4.49 -12.46
C GLY A 318 -7.19 -5.37 -11.28
N CYS A 319 -6.45 -5.30 -10.18
CA CYS A 319 -6.77 -6.03 -8.94
C CYS A 319 -8.13 -5.61 -8.37
N ARG A 320 -8.49 -4.31 -8.45
CA ARG A 320 -9.80 -3.84 -8.00
C ARG A 320 -10.93 -4.49 -8.78
N ALA A 321 -10.81 -4.57 -10.11
CA ALA A 321 -11.79 -5.24 -10.94
C ALA A 321 -11.90 -6.73 -10.61
N THR A 322 -10.77 -7.44 -10.52
CA THR A 322 -10.69 -8.86 -10.18
C THR A 322 -11.31 -9.15 -8.80
N LEU A 323 -10.96 -8.34 -7.79
CA LEU A 323 -11.47 -8.53 -6.42
C LEU A 323 -12.96 -8.19 -6.33
N THR A 324 -13.42 -7.14 -7.00
CA THR A 324 -14.86 -6.80 -7.06
C THR A 324 -15.66 -7.92 -7.69
N GLN A 325 -15.17 -8.51 -8.78
CA GLN A 325 -15.79 -9.66 -9.43
C GLN A 325 -15.84 -10.86 -8.47
N ALA A 326 -14.71 -11.23 -7.87
CA ALA A 326 -14.63 -12.38 -6.96
C ALA A 326 -15.57 -12.23 -5.74
N MET A 327 -15.64 -11.03 -5.17
CA MET A 327 -16.58 -10.72 -4.06
C MET A 327 -18.04 -10.82 -4.52
N THR A 328 -18.35 -10.35 -5.72
CA THR A 328 -19.70 -10.43 -6.29
C THR A 328 -20.13 -11.88 -6.54
N GLU A 329 -19.25 -12.70 -7.12
CA GLU A 329 -19.47 -14.13 -7.35
C GLU A 329 -19.68 -14.88 -6.02
N LEU A 330 -18.85 -14.59 -5.02
CA LEU A 330 -18.96 -15.19 -3.70
C LEU A 330 -20.25 -14.79 -2.98
N GLN A 331 -20.68 -13.55 -3.09
CA GLN A 331 -21.94 -13.06 -2.51
C GLN A 331 -23.18 -13.65 -3.21
N ALA A 332 -23.10 -13.86 -4.53
CA ALA A 332 -24.17 -14.45 -5.31
C ALA A 332 -24.35 -15.96 -5.01
N GLN A 333 -23.26 -16.64 -4.68
CA GLN A 333 -23.22 -18.07 -4.37
C GLN A 333 -22.41 -18.34 -3.09
N PRO A 334 -22.90 -17.93 -1.91
CA PRO A 334 -22.14 -18.08 -0.69
C PRO A 334 -22.05 -19.56 -0.27
N PRO A 335 -20.87 -20.04 0.19
CA PRO A 335 -20.70 -21.40 0.70
C PRO A 335 -21.34 -21.61 2.09
N CYS A 336 -21.53 -20.52 2.82
CA CYS A 336 -22.09 -20.44 4.17
C CYS A 336 -22.57 -19.01 4.44
N ALA A 337 -23.04 -18.72 5.67
CA ALA A 337 -23.30 -17.34 6.09
C ALA A 337 -21.99 -16.52 6.08
N LEU A 338 -21.99 -15.40 5.40
CA LEU A 338 -20.82 -14.53 5.27
C LEU A 338 -20.98 -13.27 6.14
N PRO A 339 -19.89 -12.76 6.74
CA PRO A 339 -19.89 -11.45 7.36
C PRO A 339 -20.04 -10.35 6.29
N HIS A 340 -20.38 -9.14 6.71
CA HIS A 340 -20.36 -8.00 5.79
C HIS A 340 -18.93 -7.71 5.33
N MET A 341 -18.71 -7.70 4.01
CA MET A 341 -17.43 -7.38 3.38
C MET A 341 -17.54 -6.12 2.53
N GLU A 342 -16.60 -5.24 2.68
CA GLU A 342 -16.57 -3.96 1.95
C GLU A 342 -15.16 -3.69 1.40
N LEU A 343 -15.09 -3.39 0.09
CA LEU A 343 -13.85 -2.96 -0.57
C LEU A 343 -13.74 -1.44 -0.44
N ARG A 344 -12.62 -0.97 0.10
CA ARG A 344 -12.25 0.44 0.23
C ARG A 344 -11.09 0.76 -0.71
N ARG A 345 -11.27 1.82 -1.50
CA ARG A 345 -10.26 2.29 -2.44
C ARG A 345 -9.32 3.28 -1.77
N GLY A 346 -8.02 2.98 -1.75
CA GLY A 346 -6.99 3.95 -1.38
C GLY A 346 -6.94 5.12 -2.36
N ALA A 347 -6.15 6.15 -2.05
CA ALA A 347 -6.08 7.35 -2.87
C ALA A 347 -4.63 7.87 -3.05
N GLY A 348 -3.67 6.96 -3.16
CA GLY A 348 -2.27 7.30 -3.43
C GLY A 348 -1.58 7.96 -2.23
N ALA A 349 -1.49 7.27 -1.11
CA ALA A 349 -0.70 7.69 0.05
C ALA A 349 -0.09 6.46 0.72
N TYR A 350 1.21 6.26 0.55
CA TYR A 350 1.98 5.15 1.14
C TYR A 350 1.77 5.00 2.65
N ILE A 351 1.59 6.12 3.36
CA ILE A 351 1.37 6.09 4.81
C ILE A 351 0.13 5.26 5.20
N CYS A 352 -0.85 5.08 4.31
CA CYS A 352 -2.02 4.25 4.57
C CYS A 352 -1.69 2.75 4.64
N GLY A 353 -0.47 2.34 4.29
CA GLY A 353 0.09 1.02 4.61
C GLY A 353 0.38 0.83 6.11
N GLU A 354 0.51 1.91 6.90
CA GLU A 354 0.57 1.84 8.36
C GLU A 354 -0.83 1.52 8.92
N GLU A 355 -0.92 0.53 9.82
CA GLU A 355 -2.22 -0.03 10.23
C GLU A 355 -3.22 1.00 10.77
N SER A 356 -2.78 1.98 11.57
CA SER A 356 -3.69 2.98 12.14
C SER A 356 -4.04 4.12 11.16
N ALA A 357 -3.12 4.48 10.26
CA ALA A 357 -3.37 5.41 9.17
C ALA A 357 -4.38 4.83 8.15
N MET A 358 -4.29 3.54 7.86
CA MET A 358 -5.29 2.82 7.06
C MET A 358 -6.69 2.94 7.69
N LEU A 359 -6.79 2.77 9.02
CA LEU A 359 -8.08 2.91 9.70
C LEU A 359 -8.63 4.34 9.61
N GLU A 360 -7.80 5.38 9.76
CA GLU A 360 -8.22 6.77 9.57
C GLU A 360 -8.74 7.00 8.15
N SER A 361 -8.07 6.43 7.14
CA SER A 361 -8.51 6.49 5.74
C SER A 361 -9.85 5.80 5.53
N ILE A 362 -10.05 4.58 6.06
CA ILE A 362 -11.34 3.87 6.01
C ILE A 362 -12.46 4.68 6.70
N GLU A 363 -12.13 5.44 7.75
CA GLU A 363 -13.08 6.32 8.46
C GLU A 363 -13.32 7.67 7.73
N GLY A 364 -12.78 7.86 6.51
CA GLY A 364 -12.96 9.06 5.68
C GLY A 364 -12.19 10.27 6.18
N ARG A 365 -10.98 10.05 6.67
CA ARG A 365 -10.05 11.07 7.18
C ARG A 365 -8.72 11.03 6.43
N ARG A 366 -7.82 11.98 6.76
CA ARG A 366 -6.42 11.87 6.34
C ARG A 366 -5.80 10.63 6.97
N GLY A 367 -4.98 9.91 6.21
CA GLY A 367 -4.25 8.73 6.68
C GLY A 367 -3.12 9.11 7.62
N GLU A 368 -3.44 9.57 8.81
CA GLU A 368 -2.46 9.94 9.83
C GLU A 368 -2.37 8.86 10.91
N PRO A 369 -1.15 8.34 11.22
CA PRO A 369 -0.96 7.35 12.27
C PRO A 369 -1.48 7.81 13.62
N ARG A 370 -2.12 6.90 14.35
CA ARG A 370 -2.59 7.12 15.73
C ARG A 370 -1.46 6.92 16.72
N LEU A 371 -1.47 7.68 17.81
CA LEU A 371 -0.58 7.43 18.93
C LEU A 371 -0.95 6.11 19.63
N ARG A 372 0.05 5.37 20.09
CA ARG A 372 -0.10 4.11 20.81
C ARG A 372 0.48 4.23 22.21
N PRO A 373 -0.14 3.65 23.26
CA PRO A 373 -1.44 3.00 23.31
C PRO A 373 -2.63 3.98 23.17
N PRO A 374 -3.87 3.54 22.88
CA PRO A 374 -4.30 2.15 22.70
C PRO A 374 -3.91 1.57 21.34
N TYR A 375 -3.71 0.24 21.30
CA TYR A 375 -3.48 -0.48 20.05
C TYR A 375 -4.79 -0.73 19.31
N ILE A 376 -4.73 -0.91 17.98
CA ILE A 376 -5.94 -1.14 17.17
C ILE A 376 -6.66 -2.46 17.53
N ALA A 377 -5.93 -3.42 18.10
CA ALA A 377 -6.51 -4.64 18.66
C ALA A 377 -7.52 -4.35 19.79
N GLU A 378 -7.36 -3.23 20.50
CA GLU A 378 -8.24 -2.77 21.58
C GLU A 378 -9.23 -1.70 21.08
N LYS A 379 -8.72 -0.74 20.29
CA LYS A 379 -9.49 0.42 19.81
C LYS A 379 -9.11 0.76 18.36
N GLY A 380 -9.66 0.01 17.41
CA GLY A 380 -9.45 0.16 15.97
C GLY A 380 -10.57 0.93 15.27
N LEU A 381 -11.14 0.34 14.20
CA LEU A 381 -12.21 0.94 13.38
C LEU A 381 -13.42 1.35 14.24
N TRP A 382 -13.79 2.62 14.13
CA TRP A 382 -14.88 3.24 14.93
C TRP A 382 -14.80 2.93 16.42
N GLY A 383 -13.57 2.81 16.94
CA GLY A 383 -13.31 2.52 18.34
C GLY A 383 -13.57 1.07 18.76
N LYS A 384 -13.72 0.14 17.81
CA LYS A 384 -13.93 -1.29 18.06
C LYS A 384 -12.62 -2.06 17.93
N PRO A 385 -12.44 -3.17 18.67
CA PRO A 385 -11.32 -4.06 18.47
C PRO A 385 -11.21 -4.49 17.01
N THR A 386 -10.02 -4.34 16.43
CA THR A 386 -9.82 -4.58 15.00
C THR A 386 -8.62 -5.47 14.74
N LEU A 387 -8.86 -6.56 14.00
CA LEU A 387 -7.82 -7.41 13.45
C LEU A 387 -7.31 -6.81 12.14
N ALA A 388 -6.05 -6.36 12.12
CA ALA A 388 -5.42 -5.92 10.90
C ALA A 388 -4.44 -6.97 10.37
N HIS A 389 -4.55 -7.32 9.08
CA HIS A 389 -3.64 -8.21 8.38
C HIS A 389 -3.26 -7.69 7.00
N ASN A 390 -2.03 -7.97 6.59
CA ASN A 390 -1.62 -7.88 5.20
C ASN A 390 -2.25 -9.01 4.37
N PHE A 391 -2.43 -8.77 3.08
CA PHE A 391 -3.00 -9.69 2.11
C PHE A 391 -2.30 -11.06 2.10
N GLU A 392 -0.98 -11.11 1.90
CA GLU A 392 -0.24 -12.37 1.77
C GLU A 392 -0.35 -13.22 3.03
N THR A 393 -0.39 -12.62 4.21
CA THR A 393 -0.57 -13.36 5.47
C THR A 393 -1.86 -14.17 5.45
N LEU A 394 -2.95 -13.60 4.91
CA LEU A 394 -4.25 -14.27 4.81
C LEU A 394 -4.31 -15.29 3.66
N TYR A 395 -3.55 -15.06 2.61
CA TYR A 395 -3.46 -15.98 1.48
C TYR A 395 -2.97 -17.37 1.87
N TRP A 396 -2.11 -17.47 2.90
CA TRP A 396 -1.57 -18.74 3.39
C TRP A 396 -2.48 -19.49 4.37
N VAL A 397 -3.50 -18.85 4.93
CA VAL A 397 -4.32 -19.41 6.03
C VAL A 397 -4.98 -20.72 5.66
N ARG A 398 -5.66 -20.78 4.50
CA ARG A 398 -6.32 -22.00 4.05
C ARG A 398 -5.37 -23.20 4.03
N ASP A 399 -4.24 -23.04 3.33
CA ASP A 399 -3.29 -24.14 3.14
C ASP A 399 -2.68 -24.64 4.45
N ILE A 400 -2.36 -23.72 5.36
CA ILE A 400 -1.82 -24.05 6.67
C ILE A 400 -2.86 -24.86 7.47
N VAL A 401 -4.13 -24.48 7.43
CA VAL A 401 -5.17 -25.16 8.18
C VAL A 401 -5.53 -26.52 7.57
N GLU A 402 -5.67 -26.60 6.23
CA GLU A 402 -6.02 -27.87 5.54
C GLU A 402 -4.88 -28.89 5.58
N ARG A 403 -3.64 -28.44 5.39
CA ARG A 403 -2.47 -29.32 5.24
C ARG A 403 -1.64 -29.45 6.52
N GLY A 404 -2.02 -28.71 7.57
CA GLY A 404 -1.36 -28.68 8.86
C GLY A 404 -0.20 -27.69 8.96
N ALA A 405 0.12 -27.31 10.20
CA ALA A 405 1.17 -26.33 10.52
C ALA A 405 2.55 -26.70 9.94
N ALA A 406 2.85 -27.99 9.81
CA ALA A 406 4.12 -28.51 9.30
C ALA A 406 4.40 -28.04 7.85
N LEU A 407 3.36 -27.82 7.04
CA LEU A 407 3.50 -27.27 5.69
C LEU A 407 4.34 -26.00 5.66
N PHE A 408 4.18 -25.17 6.67
CA PHE A 408 4.88 -23.89 6.77
C PHE A 408 6.09 -23.99 7.70
N SER A 409 5.92 -24.54 8.91
CA SER A 409 6.96 -24.55 9.94
C SER A 409 8.17 -25.44 9.65
N GLN A 410 8.04 -26.45 8.78
CA GLN A 410 9.15 -27.33 8.39
C GLN A 410 9.95 -26.82 7.18
N GLN A 411 9.56 -25.70 6.60
CA GLN A 411 10.30 -25.06 5.51
C GLN A 411 11.28 -24.03 6.06
N GLY A 412 12.22 -23.64 5.22
CA GLY A 412 13.22 -22.62 5.57
C GLY A 412 14.65 -23.07 5.36
N ARG A 413 15.58 -22.14 5.43
CA ARG A 413 17.05 -22.36 5.30
C ARG A 413 17.81 -21.63 6.40
N HIS A 414 19.05 -22.03 6.64
CA HIS A 414 19.96 -21.37 7.58
C HIS A 414 19.36 -21.16 8.98
N GLY A 415 18.62 -22.17 9.49
CA GLY A 415 17.97 -22.13 10.80
C GLY A 415 16.71 -21.26 10.88
N ARG A 416 16.18 -20.84 9.73
CA ARG A 416 14.90 -20.10 9.65
C ARG A 416 13.77 -21.05 9.23
N THR A 417 12.52 -20.61 9.44
CA THR A 417 11.33 -21.42 9.17
C THR A 417 10.32 -20.66 8.36
N GLY A 418 9.62 -21.36 7.48
CA GLY A 418 8.53 -20.84 6.66
C GLY A 418 8.90 -20.55 5.22
N TRP A 419 7.89 -20.15 4.47
CA TRP A 419 8.00 -19.63 3.12
C TRP A 419 7.96 -18.11 3.12
N ARG A 420 8.56 -17.52 2.10
CA ARG A 420 8.52 -16.07 1.89
C ARG A 420 8.45 -15.76 0.40
N SER A 421 7.55 -14.86 0.05
CA SER A 421 7.47 -14.32 -1.29
C SER A 421 8.37 -13.09 -1.40
N PHE A 422 9.40 -13.20 -2.22
CA PHE A 422 10.33 -12.11 -2.51
C PHE A 422 9.90 -11.39 -3.78
N SER A 423 9.65 -10.08 -3.71
CA SER A 423 9.51 -9.22 -4.89
C SER A 423 10.89 -8.82 -5.37
N VAL A 424 11.39 -9.44 -6.43
CA VAL A 424 12.77 -9.22 -6.92
C VAL A 424 12.75 -8.34 -8.16
N SER A 425 13.55 -7.27 -8.15
CA SER A 425 13.70 -6.32 -9.25
C SER A 425 15.13 -5.76 -9.33
N GLY A 426 15.42 -4.90 -10.29
CA GLY A 426 16.74 -4.35 -10.53
C GLY A 426 17.56 -5.21 -11.48
N ARG A 427 18.85 -5.41 -11.20
CA ARG A 427 19.84 -6.00 -12.14
C ARG A 427 19.91 -7.53 -12.07
N VAL A 428 18.77 -8.21 -12.15
CA VAL A 428 18.66 -9.67 -12.27
C VAL A 428 18.14 -10.06 -13.64
N SER A 429 18.43 -11.28 -14.10
CA SER A 429 17.99 -11.77 -15.42
C SER A 429 16.48 -11.99 -15.46
N GLU A 430 15.91 -12.53 -14.41
CA GLU A 430 14.49 -12.86 -14.30
C GLU A 430 13.87 -12.17 -13.07
N PRO A 431 13.50 -10.88 -13.16
CA PRO A 431 12.78 -10.20 -12.10
C PRO A 431 11.37 -10.81 -11.93
N GLY A 432 10.75 -10.62 -10.75
CA GLY A 432 9.42 -11.14 -10.46
C GLY A 432 9.26 -11.56 -9.01
N VAL A 433 8.10 -12.11 -8.67
CA VAL A 433 7.86 -12.69 -7.34
C VAL A 433 8.43 -14.10 -7.29
N LYS A 434 9.24 -14.37 -6.25
CA LYS A 434 9.90 -15.65 -6.03
C LYS A 434 9.45 -16.20 -4.68
N LEU A 435 8.76 -17.34 -4.68
CA LEU A 435 8.42 -18.05 -3.45
C LEU A 435 9.61 -18.95 -3.07
N ALA A 436 10.31 -18.58 -2.04
CA ALA A 436 11.50 -19.28 -1.59
C ALA A 436 11.47 -19.54 -0.07
N PRO A 437 12.27 -20.49 0.44
CA PRO A 437 12.39 -20.75 1.86
C PRO A 437 12.83 -19.48 2.62
N ALA A 438 12.18 -19.15 3.73
CA ALA A 438 12.63 -18.07 4.61
C ALA A 438 14.08 -18.35 5.07
N GLY A 439 14.90 -17.30 5.10
CA GLY A 439 16.33 -17.43 5.40
C GLY A 439 17.21 -17.77 4.20
N ILE A 440 16.67 -17.89 2.98
CA ILE A 440 17.50 -17.94 1.76
C ILE A 440 18.43 -16.71 1.74
N THR A 441 19.66 -16.86 1.25
CA THR A 441 20.58 -15.74 1.07
C THR A 441 20.31 -15.01 -0.24
N LEU A 442 20.78 -13.77 -0.40
CA LEU A 442 20.63 -13.06 -1.68
C LEU A 442 21.31 -13.82 -2.83
N ARG A 443 22.49 -14.39 -2.58
CA ARG A 443 23.23 -15.13 -3.60
C ARG A 443 22.44 -16.35 -4.07
N GLU A 444 21.95 -17.16 -3.14
CA GLU A 444 21.09 -18.31 -3.47
C GLU A 444 19.82 -17.86 -4.22
N LEU A 445 19.19 -16.75 -3.78
CA LEU A 445 17.99 -16.23 -4.43
C LEU A 445 18.24 -15.80 -5.88
N ILE A 446 19.37 -15.12 -6.13
CA ILE A 446 19.75 -14.71 -7.48
C ILE A 446 20.07 -15.94 -8.35
N ASP A 447 20.85 -16.87 -7.84
CA ASP A 447 21.35 -18.00 -8.62
C ASP A 447 20.27 -19.05 -8.88
N GLU A 448 19.45 -19.37 -7.87
CA GLU A 448 18.45 -20.44 -7.97
C GLU A 448 17.09 -19.97 -8.54
N TYR A 449 16.72 -18.71 -8.35
CA TYR A 449 15.37 -18.23 -8.68
C TYR A 449 15.32 -17.10 -9.70
N CYS A 450 16.43 -16.38 -9.92
CA CYS A 450 16.41 -15.19 -10.78
C CYS A 450 17.24 -15.35 -12.06
N GLY A 451 17.72 -16.55 -12.38
CA GLY A 451 18.55 -16.81 -13.57
C GLY A 451 19.90 -16.08 -13.56
N GLY A 452 20.38 -15.69 -12.36
CA GLY A 452 21.61 -14.93 -12.19
C GLY A 452 21.43 -13.41 -12.33
N MET A 453 22.56 -12.71 -12.37
CA MET A 453 22.61 -11.26 -12.63
C MET A 453 22.24 -10.95 -14.08
N ALA A 454 21.66 -9.79 -14.33
CA ALA A 454 21.39 -9.30 -15.67
C ALA A 454 22.68 -9.23 -16.52
N PRO A 455 22.64 -9.50 -17.84
CA PRO A 455 23.81 -9.50 -18.70
C PRO A 455 24.62 -8.21 -18.57
N GLY A 456 25.94 -8.36 -18.42
CA GLY A 456 26.87 -7.23 -18.27
C GLY A 456 26.92 -6.62 -16.87
N HIS A 457 26.17 -7.14 -15.90
CA HIS A 457 26.19 -6.67 -14.52
C HIS A 457 26.86 -7.66 -13.56
N ARG A 458 27.50 -7.13 -12.53
CA ARG A 458 28.00 -7.85 -11.35
C ARG A 458 27.31 -7.26 -10.12
N LEU A 459 26.99 -8.11 -9.15
CA LEU A 459 26.38 -7.66 -7.90
C LEU A 459 27.28 -6.63 -7.20
N TYR A 460 26.70 -5.49 -6.85
CA TYR A 460 27.37 -4.41 -6.13
C TYR A 460 26.72 -4.17 -4.77
N ALA A 461 25.41 -3.96 -4.75
CA ALA A 461 24.63 -3.68 -3.55
C ALA A 461 23.19 -4.19 -3.72
N TYR A 462 22.42 -4.17 -2.66
CA TYR A 462 21.00 -4.52 -2.72
C TYR A 462 20.21 -3.91 -1.56
N LEU A 463 18.92 -3.68 -1.80
CA LEU A 463 17.95 -3.37 -0.76
C LEU A 463 17.28 -4.68 -0.35
N PRO A 464 17.39 -5.12 0.91
CA PRO A 464 16.85 -6.42 1.34
C PRO A 464 15.36 -6.38 1.70
N GLY A 465 14.77 -5.21 1.87
CA GLY A 465 13.41 -5.04 2.39
C GLY A 465 12.65 -3.85 1.82
N GLY A 466 12.95 -3.46 0.58
CA GLY A 466 12.40 -2.26 -0.05
C GLY A 466 13.07 -0.96 0.43
N ALA A 467 12.42 0.15 0.19
CA ALA A 467 12.92 1.48 0.51
C ALA A 467 13.30 1.65 1.99
N SER A 468 12.48 1.12 2.90
CA SER A 468 12.71 1.20 4.35
C SER A 468 13.77 0.23 4.87
N GLY A 469 14.09 -0.83 4.09
CA GLY A 469 14.92 -1.95 4.52
C GLY A 469 16.43 -1.66 4.64
N GLY A 470 16.91 -0.51 4.17
CA GLY A 470 18.32 -0.16 4.11
C GLY A 470 19.02 -0.67 2.85
N ILE A 471 20.37 -0.51 2.77
CA ILE A 471 21.18 -0.92 1.61
C ILE A 471 22.40 -1.70 2.09
N LEU A 472 22.57 -2.92 1.58
CA LEU A 472 23.70 -3.79 1.91
C LEU A 472 24.65 -3.98 0.72
N PRO A 473 25.97 -4.07 0.98
CA PRO A 473 26.97 -4.35 -0.06
C PRO A 473 27.00 -5.83 -0.43
N ALA A 474 27.49 -6.13 -1.63
CA ALA A 474 27.62 -7.50 -2.17
C ALA A 474 28.36 -8.48 -1.24
N ARG A 475 29.32 -8.00 -0.40
CA ARG A 475 30.03 -8.84 0.57
C ARG A 475 29.15 -9.39 1.70
N LEU A 476 27.92 -8.84 1.86
CA LEU A 476 26.92 -9.31 2.82
C LEU A 476 25.78 -10.09 2.14
N ALA A 477 25.97 -10.53 0.89
CA ALA A 477 24.96 -11.27 0.13
C ALA A 477 24.67 -12.68 0.69
N ASP A 478 25.48 -13.16 1.63
CA ASP A 478 25.33 -14.48 2.26
C ASP A 478 24.61 -14.39 3.64
N VAL A 479 24.15 -13.20 4.03
CA VAL A 479 23.30 -13.01 5.22
C VAL A 479 21.90 -13.56 4.92
N PRO A 480 21.35 -14.43 5.79
CA PRO A 480 19.99 -14.97 5.61
C PRO A 480 18.92 -13.86 5.55
N LEU A 481 18.05 -13.94 4.54
CA LEU A 481 16.97 -12.99 4.32
C LEU A 481 15.71 -13.44 5.09
N ASP A 482 15.57 -12.95 6.32
CA ASP A 482 14.38 -13.19 7.15
C ASP A 482 14.24 -12.11 8.24
N PHE A 483 13.16 -12.21 9.05
CA PHE A 483 13.01 -11.41 10.25
C PHE A 483 14.18 -11.67 11.22
N ASP A 484 14.63 -10.62 11.90
CA ASP A 484 15.62 -10.69 12.97
C ASP A 484 17.05 -11.11 12.53
N THR A 485 17.36 -11.11 11.21
CA THR A 485 18.70 -11.48 10.69
C THR A 485 19.52 -10.28 10.22
N LEU A 486 18.87 -9.20 9.82
CA LEU A 486 19.49 -8.06 9.15
C LEU A 486 19.76 -6.87 10.09
N GLN A 487 19.20 -6.88 11.31
CA GLN A 487 19.27 -5.76 12.26
C GLN A 487 20.70 -5.43 12.69
N ALA A 488 21.56 -6.43 12.86
CA ALA A 488 22.97 -6.24 13.17
C ALA A 488 23.72 -5.44 12.07
N HIS A 489 23.14 -5.38 10.89
CA HIS A 489 23.66 -4.65 9.74
C HIS A 489 22.97 -3.30 9.50
N GLY A 490 22.03 -2.89 10.37
CA GLY A 490 21.23 -1.67 10.21
C GLY A 490 20.13 -1.79 9.16
N CYS A 491 19.71 -3.03 8.85
CA CYS A 491 18.70 -3.34 7.83
C CYS A 491 17.62 -4.25 8.39
N PHE A 492 16.52 -4.40 7.64
CA PHE A 492 15.48 -5.39 7.94
C PHE A 492 14.79 -5.88 6.67
N ILE A 493 14.17 -7.06 6.76
CA ILE A 493 13.55 -7.72 5.60
C ILE A 493 12.25 -7.03 5.12
N GLY A 494 11.54 -6.31 6.00
CA GLY A 494 10.33 -5.60 5.66
C GLY A 494 9.31 -6.46 4.92
N SER A 495 8.87 -5.96 3.77
CA SER A 495 7.95 -6.63 2.85
C SER A 495 8.63 -7.67 1.93
N ALA A 496 9.90 -7.96 2.13
CA ALA A 496 10.74 -8.82 1.28
C ALA A 496 10.87 -8.33 -0.18
N ALA A 497 10.92 -7.01 -0.36
CA ALA A 497 11.23 -6.39 -1.63
C ALA A 497 12.75 -6.33 -1.82
N ILE A 498 13.25 -7.07 -2.80
CA ILE A 498 14.67 -7.15 -3.12
C ILE A 498 14.94 -6.32 -4.37
N VAL A 499 15.70 -5.22 -4.22
CA VAL A 499 16.15 -4.43 -5.37
C VAL A 499 17.66 -4.61 -5.52
N VAL A 500 18.07 -5.24 -6.62
CA VAL A 500 19.48 -5.59 -6.87
C VAL A 500 20.17 -4.52 -7.69
N LEU A 501 21.28 -3.97 -7.17
CA LEU A 501 22.14 -2.98 -7.83
C LEU A 501 23.35 -3.68 -8.46
N GLY A 502 23.66 -3.31 -9.70
CA GLY A 502 24.86 -3.72 -10.42
C GLY A 502 26.03 -2.77 -10.19
N HIS A 503 27.22 -3.16 -10.65
CA HIS A 503 28.46 -2.39 -10.47
C HIS A 503 28.50 -1.02 -11.19
N ASN A 504 27.53 -0.75 -12.07
CA ASN A 504 27.35 0.55 -12.72
C ASN A 504 26.35 1.45 -11.96
N ASP A 505 25.64 0.92 -10.99
CA ASP A 505 24.73 1.67 -10.15
C ASP A 505 25.48 2.20 -8.91
N ARG A 506 24.94 3.21 -8.24
CA ARG A 506 25.54 3.81 -7.04
C ARG A 506 24.57 3.71 -5.87
N ALA A 507 25.07 3.27 -4.73
CA ALA A 507 24.28 3.16 -3.50
C ALA A 507 23.77 4.54 -3.01
N ARG A 508 24.58 5.60 -3.20
CA ARG A 508 24.16 6.98 -2.86
C ARG A 508 22.95 7.45 -3.68
N ASP A 509 22.90 7.11 -4.98
CA ASP A 509 21.81 7.53 -5.85
C ASP A 509 20.52 6.76 -5.51
N ALA A 510 20.65 5.47 -5.17
CA ALA A 510 19.55 4.68 -4.64
C ALA A 510 19.03 5.25 -3.32
N ALA A 511 19.89 5.63 -2.38
CA ALA A 511 19.51 6.25 -1.11
C ALA A 511 18.84 7.61 -1.31
N LEU A 512 19.32 8.42 -2.28
CA LEU A 512 18.69 9.70 -2.62
C LEU A 512 17.28 9.51 -3.18
N ASN A 513 17.08 8.56 -4.11
CA ASN A 513 15.74 8.23 -4.64
C ASN A 513 14.79 7.82 -3.51
N VAL A 514 15.26 6.97 -2.60
CA VAL A 514 14.47 6.49 -1.47
C VAL A 514 14.11 7.60 -0.49
N ILE A 515 15.04 8.50 -0.13
CA ILE A 515 14.71 9.59 0.82
C ILE A 515 13.76 10.62 0.19
N GLN A 516 13.86 10.87 -1.12
CA GLN A 516 12.90 11.69 -1.86
C GLN A 516 11.50 11.07 -1.83
N PHE A 517 11.39 9.76 -1.99
CA PHE A 517 10.14 9.03 -1.80
C PHE A 517 9.57 9.24 -0.39
N PHE A 518 10.37 9.10 0.67
CA PHE A 518 9.89 9.33 2.03
C PHE A 518 9.50 10.78 2.32
N ALA A 519 10.20 11.74 1.73
CA ALA A 519 9.84 13.16 1.82
C ALA A 519 8.46 13.42 1.17
N HIS A 520 8.22 12.85 -0.02
CA HIS A 520 6.94 12.94 -0.72
C HIS A 520 5.80 12.26 0.05
N GLU A 521 6.05 11.10 0.66
CA GLU A 521 5.03 10.27 1.33
C GLU A 521 4.85 10.59 2.82
N SER A 522 5.57 11.57 3.34
CA SER A 522 5.39 12.04 4.73
C SER A 522 3.97 12.60 4.92
N CYS A 523 3.20 12.05 5.88
CA CYS A 523 1.87 12.57 6.20
C CYS A 523 1.88 13.98 6.81
N GLY A 524 3.06 14.50 7.16
CA GLY A 524 3.25 15.82 7.74
C GLY A 524 2.91 15.94 9.23
N GLN A 525 2.43 14.88 9.90
CA GLN A 525 1.96 14.94 11.28
C GLN A 525 3.10 15.26 12.27
N CYS A 526 4.22 14.54 12.21
CA CYS A 526 5.33 14.74 13.15
C CYS A 526 6.52 15.50 12.52
N THR A 527 7.09 16.44 13.29
CA THR A 527 8.20 17.29 12.85
C THR A 527 9.45 16.51 12.45
N PRO A 528 9.90 15.47 13.19
CA PRO A 528 11.11 14.72 12.84
C PRO A 528 11.04 14.13 11.42
N CYS A 529 9.93 13.52 11.05
CA CYS A 529 9.72 12.97 9.70
C CYS A 529 9.58 14.09 8.67
N ARG A 530 8.59 14.99 8.83
CA ARG A 530 8.27 16.05 7.87
C ARG A 530 9.46 16.92 7.49
N VAL A 531 10.22 17.37 8.48
CA VAL A 531 11.37 18.27 8.27
C VAL A 531 12.66 17.47 8.01
N GLY A 532 12.83 16.33 8.67
CA GLY A 532 14.02 15.51 8.56
C GLY A 532 14.21 14.91 7.17
N THR A 533 13.14 14.37 6.57
CA THR A 533 13.21 13.79 5.21
C THR A 533 13.51 14.85 4.15
N ASP A 534 12.85 16.01 4.21
CA ASP A 534 13.12 17.13 3.28
C ASP A 534 14.57 17.64 3.37
N LYS A 535 15.06 17.86 4.61
CA LYS A 535 16.43 18.31 4.84
C LYS A 535 17.47 17.27 4.41
N ALA A 536 17.23 16.00 4.73
CA ALA A 536 18.12 14.93 4.31
C ALA A 536 18.17 14.82 2.77
N ALA A 537 17.03 14.86 2.08
CA ALA A 537 16.96 14.85 0.63
C ALA A 537 17.74 16.01 0.02
N ALA A 538 17.63 17.22 0.58
CA ALA A 538 18.38 18.39 0.11
C ALA A 538 19.90 18.24 0.31
N LEU A 539 20.34 17.75 1.48
CA LEU A 539 21.77 17.55 1.78
C LEU A 539 22.41 16.46 0.90
N MET A 540 21.66 15.40 0.61
CA MET A 540 22.15 14.27 -0.19
C MET A 540 22.31 14.58 -1.69
N GLN A 541 21.77 15.69 -2.19
CA GLN A 541 22.03 16.16 -3.56
C GLN A 541 23.48 16.62 -3.76
N ALA A 542 24.16 17.04 -2.70
CA ALA A 542 25.54 17.49 -2.79
C ALA A 542 26.48 16.33 -3.19
N PRO A 543 27.56 16.60 -3.97
CA PRO A 543 28.56 15.58 -4.34
C PRO A 543 29.23 14.93 -3.12
N VAL A 544 29.49 15.73 -2.10
CA VAL A 544 30.03 15.30 -0.78
C VAL A 544 28.93 15.51 0.25
N TRP A 545 28.64 14.46 1.05
CA TRP A 545 27.62 14.54 2.06
C TRP A 545 28.15 15.11 3.37
N ASP A 546 27.39 15.98 4.02
CA ASP A 546 27.60 16.36 5.41
C ASP A 546 27.18 15.19 6.33
N ALA A 547 28.13 14.27 6.56
CA ALA A 547 27.92 13.04 7.32
C ALA A 547 27.45 13.31 8.76
N ALA A 548 27.98 14.37 9.40
CA ALA A 548 27.62 14.73 10.77
C ALA A 548 26.15 15.16 10.85
N THR A 549 25.74 16.12 10.04
CA THR A 549 24.34 16.59 10.02
C THR A 549 23.38 15.47 9.61
N LEU A 550 23.75 14.60 8.65
CA LEU A 550 22.90 13.48 8.24
C LEU A 550 22.74 12.43 9.34
N LYS A 551 23.78 12.16 10.14
CA LYS A 551 23.69 11.28 11.32
C LYS A 551 22.75 11.86 12.39
N ASP A 552 22.86 13.16 12.71
CA ASP A 552 21.96 13.84 13.66
C ASP A 552 20.50 13.79 13.20
N LEU A 553 20.24 14.08 11.92
CA LEU A 553 18.90 13.97 11.33
C LEU A 553 18.37 12.52 11.39
N ALA A 554 19.22 11.54 11.06
CA ALA A 554 18.87 10.13 11.11
C ALA A 554 18.47 9.69 12.52
N GLN A 555 19.23 10.12 13.54
CA GLN A 555 18.92 9.83 14.92
C GLN A 555 17.59 10.45 15.35
N VAL A 556 17.38 11.74 15.09
CA VAL A 556 16.12 12.43 15.45
C VAL A 556 14.91 11.80 14.74
N MET A 557 15.04 11.44 13.47
CA MET A 557 13.96 10.74 12.74
C MET A 557 13.66 9.37 13.34
N GLY A 558 14.70 8.59 13.66
CA GLY A 558 14.56 7.26 14.24
C GLY A 558 13.92 7.28 15.63
N ASP A 559 14.36 8.21 16.50
CA ASP A 559 13.96 8.24 17.90
C ASP A 559 12.61 8.93 18.15
N ALA A 560 12.26 9.94 17.35
CA ALA A 560 11.15 10.84 17.65
C ALA A 560 10.01 10.85 16.62
N SER A 561 10.09 10.06 15.55
CA SER A 561 8.96 9.91 14.63
C SER A 561 7.87 9.01 15.21
N ILE A 562 6.59 9.35 14.93
CA ILE A 562 5.42 8.63 15.48
C ILE A 562 5.30 7.22 14.91
N CYS A 563 5.65 6.99 13.65
CA CYS A 563 5.44 5.72 12.95
C CYS A 563 6.68 5.21 12.22
N GLY A 564 6.59 3.96 11.75
CA GLY A 564 7.68 3.27 11.05
C GLY A 564 8.18 3.97 9.80
N LEU A 565 7.36 4.79 9.11
CA LEU A 565 7.82 5.56 7.94
C LEU A 565 8.98 6.48 8.33
N GLY A 566 8.77 7.39 9.28
CA GLY A 566 9.80 8.33 9.70
C GLY A 566 10.96 7.67 10.45
N GLN A 567 10.69 6.57 11.17
CA GLN A 567 11.73 5.82 11.89
C GLN A 567 12.67 5.06 10.95
N ALA A 568 12.17 4.57 9.82
CA ALA A 568 12.94 3.78 8.86
C ALA A 568 13.54 4.59 7.70
N ALA A 569 13.00 5.77 7.41
CA ALA A 569 13.50 6.65 6.34
C ALA A 569 15.03 6.89 6.38
N PRO A 570 15.70 7.00 7.55
CA PRO A 570 17.14 7.19 7.61
C PRO A 570 17.99 5.94 7.35
N ASN A 571 17.43 4.73 7.32
CA ASN A 571 18.21 3.49 7.17
C ASN A 571 19.11 3.48 5.92
N PRO A 572 18.64 3.84 4.70
CA PRO A 572 19.49 3.91 3.53
C PRO A 572 20.63 4.92 3.68
N ILE A 573 20.40 6.06 4.35
CA ILE A 573 21.43 7.08 4.61
C ILE A 573 22.54 6.49 5.47
N GLN A 574 22.16 5.89 6.61
CA GLN A 574 23.10 5.26 7.54
C GLN A 574 23.88 4.13 6.88
N CYS A 575 23.21 3.32 6.02
CA CYS A 575 23.86 2.26 5.26
C CYS A 575 24.90 2.80 4.27
N VAL A 576 24.59 3.89 3.54
CA VAL A 576 25.56 4.49 2.60
C VAL A 576 26.76 5.05 3.36
N LEU A 577 26.54 5.79 4.43
CA LEU A 577 27.65 6.31 5.27
C LEU A 577 28.53 5.18 5.83
N LYS A 578 27.94 4.06 6.24
CA LYS A 578 28.65 2.91 6.82
C LYS A 578 29.37 2.03 5.78
N TYR A 579 28.73 1.73 4.68
CA TYR A 579 29.21 0.70 3.74
C TYR A 579 29.80 1.25 2.46
N PHE A 580 29.44 2.48 2.07
CA PHE A 580 29.82 3.13 0.81
C PHE A 580 30.36 4.56 1.01
N PRO A 581 31.18 4.83 2.06
CA PRO A 581 31.67 6.18 2.36
C PRO A 581 32.42 6.81 1.18
N HIS A 582 33.07 6.01 0.35
CA HIS A 582 33.79 6.43 -0.86
C HIS A 582 32.89 7.08 -1.92
N GLU A 583 31.58 6.78 -1.92
CA GLU A 583 30.63 7.39 -2.86
C GLU A 583 30.19 8.80 -2.45
N VAL A 584 30.39 9.17 -1.19
CA VAL A 584 29.86 10.39 -0.58
C VAL A 584 30.94 11.31 -0.01
N GLY A 585 32.21 10.98 -0.24
CA GLY A 585 33.35 11.77 0.21
C GLY A 585 33.59 11.74 1.73
N ALA A 586 32.93 10.82 2.45
CA ALA A 586 33.14 10.65 3.88
C ALA A 586 34.44 9.84 4.15
N SER A 587 35.20 10.24 5.16
CA SER A 587 36.35 9.46 5.61
C SER A 587 35.88 8.21 6.38
N PRO A 588 36.66 7.11 6.42
CA PRO A 588 36.32 5.93 7.22
C PRO A 588 36.12 6.24 8.72
N GLU A 589 36.78 7.26 9.25
CA GLU A 589 36.64 7.72 10.64
C GLU A 589 35.31 8.48 10.87
N GLU A 590 34.82 9.23 9.87
CA GLU A 590 33.51 9.89 9.92
C GLU A 590 32.36 8.92 9.69
N ALA A 591 32.63 7.75 9.14
CA ALA A 591 31.65 6.70 8.85
C ALA A 591 31.35 5.78 10.05
N ALA A 592 32.28 5.66 11.00
CA ALA A 592 32.14 4.85 12.22
C ALA A 592 31.33 5.59 13.31
#